data_a739ebeb244e6919946e499b2db64fa1
#
_entry.id   a739ebeb244e6919946e499b2db64fa1
#
_cell.length_a   1.000
_cell.length_b   1.000
_cell.length_c   1.000
_cell.angle_alpha   90.00
_cell.angle_beta   90.00
_cell.angle_gamma   90.00
#
_symmetry.space_group_name_H-M   'P 1'
#
loop_
_entity.id
_entity.type
_entity.pdbx_description
1 polymer ?
#
loop_
_entity_poly.entity_id
_entity_poly.type
_entity_poly.pdbx_seq_one_letter_code
_entity_poly.pdbx_strand_id
1 'polypeptide(L)'
;MFISRPKKPQPFNAKRQQGVAIITALLIVTIATTVSITISTRLQLDVRRTGNLIALDQAQFYLLAAEEWSQRILRKDKEDSTFDSLDEDWAIELPPIPVDGGSIQGRLTDLHACLNINSLVTGNAVDATTKDRLSRLFNRLGVKGDLTQAIADWIDSDLETSNPNGAEDGYYLNLEVPYRTANTRLHSVSELRLIKGFEEFETFDLVESHLCAFIIDGGEIAINVNTASAEVLQSLSAEMTESMVDEIIERRNEEPFTDLKEFTSFAKLGTIIKDTEKLSTSSEYFLLRTQAIIGQANKVMYSIIYREESGETKIISRTQRTL
;
A
#
# COMPACT_ATOMS: atom_id res chain seq x y z
N MET A 1 -23.86 -104.28 40.97
CA MET A 1 -23.57 -102.88 41.52
C MET A 1 -22.32 -102.45 40.79
N PHE A 2 -22.47 -101.67 39.66
CA PHE A 2 -21.34 -101.18 38.89
C PHE A 2 -21.00 -99.78 39.31
N ILE A 3 -19.79 -99.57 39.87
CA ILE A 3 -19.31 -98.28 40.28
C ILE A 3 -18.60 -97.67 39.08
N SER A 4 -19.17 -96.60 38.51
CA SER A 4 -18.63 -95.78 37.44
C SER A 4 -17.45 -94.94 37.96
N ARG A 5 -16.23 -95.08 37.37
CA ARG A 5 -15.10 -94.22 37.66
C ARG A 5 -15.21 -92.86 37.07
N PRO A 6 -14.85 -91.78 37.78
CA PRO A 6 -14.94 -90.41 37.20
C PRO A 6 -13.83 -90.24 36.16
N LYS A 7 -14.20 -89.58 35.00
CA LYS A 7 -13.25 -89.20 34.00
C LYS A 7 -12.31 -88.12 34.53
N LYS A 8 -11.02 -88.30 34.32
CA LYS A 8 -9.99 -87.28 34.63
C LYS A 8 -10.16 -86.06 33.70
N PRO A 9 -10.07 -84.83 34.23
CA PRO A 9 -10.12 -83.63 33.35
C PRO A 9 -8.90 -83.63 32.43
N GLN A 10 -9.14 -83.27 31.16
CA GLN A 10 -8.07 -83.11 30.16
C GLN A 10 -7.28 -81.84 30.45
N PRO A 11 -5.94 -81.82 30.32
CA PRO A 11 -5.15 -80.64 30.52
C PRO A 11 -5.48 -79.58 29.43
N PHE A 12 -5.84 -78.42 29.88
CA PHE A 12 -5.98 -77.25 29.01
C PHE A 12 -4.66 -76.96 28.25
N ASN A 13 -4.71 -76.97 26.96
CA ASN A 13 -3.55 -76.75 26.07
C ASN A 13 -3.12 -75.29 26.09
N ALA A 14 -2.40 -74.84 27.13
CA ALA A 14 -1.98 -73.47 27.38
C ALA A 14 -1.01 -72.90 26.32
N LYS A 15 -0.38 -73.75 25.49
CA LYS A 15 0.60 -73.27 24.49
C LYS A 15 -0.02 -72.61 23.24
N ARG A 16 -1.30 -72.84 22.93
CA ARG A 16 -1.96 -72.21 21.78
C ARG A 16 -2.51 -70.79 22.07
N GLN A 17 -2.71 -70.44 23.34
CA GLN A 17 -3.24 -69.11 23.76
C GLN A 17 -2.16 -68.04 23.90
N GLN A 18 -0.90 -68.37 24.10
CA GLN A 18 0.20 -67.42 24.31
C GLN A 18 0.50 -66.61 23.04
N GLY A 19 0.40 -67.16 21.84
CA GLY A 19 0.61 -66.44 20.56
C GLY A 19 -0.44 -65.38 20.28
N VAL A 20 -1.72 -65.72 20.59
CA VAL A 20 -2.84 -64.76 20.38
C VAL A 20 -2.76 -63.58 21.34
N ALA A 21 -2.38 -63.84 22.63
CA ALA A 21 -2.23 -62.76 23.60
C ALA A 21 -1.11 -61.76 23.26
N ILE A 22 0.00 -62.22 22.67
CA ILE A 22 1.07 -61.34 22.21
C ILE A 22 0.62 -60.48 21.00
N ILE A 23 -0.09 -61.11 20.05
CA ILE A 23 -0.59 -60.37 18.87
C ILE A 23 -1.64 -59.34 19.26
N THR A 24 -2.57 -59.66 20.18
CA THR A 24 -3.56 -58.70 20.66
C THR A 24 -2.90 -57.60 21.49
N ALA A 25 -1.90 -57.88 22.33
CA ALA A 25 -1.16 -56.85 23.07
C ALA A 25 -0.40 -55.92 22.09
N LEU A 26 0.30 -56.47 21.09
CA LEU A 26 0.96 -55.66 20.05
C LEU A 26 -0.03 -54.78 19.27
N LEU A 27 -1.19 -55.35 18.91
CA LEU A 27 -2.25 -54.58 18.20
C LEU A 27 -2.72 -53.42 19.07
N ILE A 28 -3.01 -53.63 20.36
CA ILE A 28 -3.44 -52.59 21.28
C ILE A 28 -2.37 -51.47 21.42
N VAL A 29 -1.10 -51.86 21.60
CA VAL A 29 0.03 -50.92 21.69
C VAL A 29 0.16 -50.12 20.40
N THR A 30 0.07 -50.79 19.24
CA THR A 30 0.14 -50.09 17.95
C THR A 30 -0.96 -49.06 17.78
N ILE A 31 -2.23 -49.43 18.10
CA ILE A 31 -3.36 -48.51 18.05
C ILE A 31 -3.16 -47.33 19.02
N ALA A 32 -2.80 -47.63 20.29
CA ALA A 32 -2.57 -46.61 21.30
C ALA A 32 -1.47 -45.61 20.88
N THR A 33 -0.35 -46.13 20.32
CA THR A 33 0.77 -45.32 19.82
C THR A 33 0.33 -44.45 18.66
N THR A 34 -0.42 -45.00 17.69
CA THR A 34 -0.91 -44.24 16.53
C THR A 34 -1.88 -43.12 16.94
N VAL A 35 -2.77 -43.42 17.89
CA VAL A 35 -3.71 -42.41 18.42
C VAL A 35 -2.93 -41.33 19.18
N SER A 36 -1.95 -41.69 20.01
CA SER A 36 -1.12 -40.74 20.77
C SER A 36 -0.32 -39.81 19.86
N ILE A 37 0.29 -40.35 18.79
CA ILE A 37 1.01 -39.55 17.79
C ILE A 37 0.06 -38.58 17.11
N THR A 38 -1.13 -39.06 16.69
CA THR A 38 -2.13 -38.22 16.01
C THR A 38 -2.61 -37.05 16.91
N ILE A 39 -2.87 -37.33 18.18
CA ILE A 39 -3.27 -36.29 19.17
C ILE A 39 -2.14 -35.29 19.37
N SER A 40 -0.89 -35.78 19.57
CA SER A 40 0.28 -34.90 19.76
C SER A 40 0.51 -33.97 18.54
N THR A 41 0.41 -34.53 17.33
CA THR A 41 0.55 -33.72 16.10
C THR A 41 -0.55 -32.66 15.98
N ARG A 42 -1.81 -33.00 16.27
CA ARG A 42 -2.92 -32.05 16.28
C ARG A 42 -2.70 -30.93 17.30
N LEU A 43 -2.33 -31.27 18.53
CA LEU A 43 -2.01 -30.30 19.57
C LEU A 43 -0.90 -29.34 19.15
N GLN A 44 0.17 -29.83 18.54
CA GLN A 44 1.26 -28.97 18.05
C GLN A 44 0.77 -28.02 16.94
N LEU A 45 -0.07 -28.48 16.03
CA LEU A 45 -0.66 -27.63 15.00
C LEU A 45 -1.58 -26.56 15.60
N ASP A 46 -2.41 -26.94 16.58
CA ASP A 46 -3.34 -26.02 17.22
C ASP A 46 -2.59 -24.94 18.04
N VAL A 47 -1.53 -25.32 18.76
CA VAL A 47 -0.66 -24.37 19.46
C VAL A 47 -0.01 -23.39 18.48
N ARG A 48 0.53 -23.88 17.36
CA ARG A 48 1.11 -23.01 16.31
C ARG A 48 0.08 -22.06 15.69
N ARG A 49 -1.12 -22.58 15.36
CA ARG A 49 -2.20 -21.77 14.80
C ARG A 49 -2.64 -20.68 15.77
N THR A 50 -2.86 -21.04 17.03
CA THR A 50 -3.25 -20.08 18.07
C THR A 50 -2.15 -19.04 18.30
N GLY A 51 -0.89 -19.47 18.37
CA GLY A 51 0.25 -18.56 18.47
C GLY A 51 0.34 -17.57 17.32
N ASN A 52 0.13 -18.05 16.08
CA ASN A 52 0.13 -17.17 14.90
C ASN A 52 -1.05 -16.19 14.91
N LEU A 53 -2.25 -16.61 15.35
CA LEU A 53 -3.39 -15.71 15.47
C LEU A 53 -3.14 -14.60 16.50
N ILE A 54 -2.60 -14.96 17.68
CA ILE A 54 -2.25 -14.00 18.71
C ILE A 54 -1.18 -13.01 18.19
N ALA A 55 -0.17 -13.50 17.48
CA ALA A 55 0.87 -12.65 16.88
C ALA A 55 0.29 -11.68 15.81
N LEU A 56 -0.65 -12.15 14.98
CA LEU A 56 -1.34 -11.31 14.00
C LEU A 56 -2.21 -10.23 14.66
N ASP A 57 -2.92 -10.58 15.74
CA ASP A 57 -3.72 -9.60 16.49
C ASP A 57 -2.82 -8.58 17.19
N GLN A 58 -1.72 -9.03 17.82
CA GLN A 58 -0.74 -8.14 18.43
C GLN A 58 -0.11 -7.19 17.39
N ALA A 59 0.27 -7.71 16.21
CA ALA A 59 0.76 -6.90 15.12
C ALA A 59 -0.26 -5.84 14.70
N GLN A 60 -1.56 -6.19 14.62
CA GLN A 60 -2.62 -5.24 14.29
C GLN A 60 -2.72 -4.10 15.32
N PHE A 61 -2.63 -4.40 16.61
CA PHE A 61 -2.65 -3.38 17.65
C PHE A 61 -1.46 -2.43 17.56
N TYR A 62 -0.27 -2.95 17.25
CA TYR A 62 0.91 -2.11 17.04
C TYR A 62 0.78 -1.20 15.80
N LEU A 63 0.19 -1.71 14.70
CA LEU A 63 -0.08 -0.88 13.52
C LEU A 63 -1.03 0.29 13.84
N LEU A 64 -2.10 0.02 14.60
CA LEU A 64 -3.04 1.07 15.02
C LEU A 64 -2.41 2.07 16.01
N ALA A 65 -1.53 1.60 16.89
CA ALA A 65 -0.79 2.47 17.79
C ALA A 65 0.19 3.38 17.03
N ALA A 66 0.86 2.85 16.01
CA ALA A 66 1.74 3.64 15.13
C ALA A 66 0.95 4.68 14.33
N GLU A 67 -0.26 4.35 13.89
CA GLU A 67 -1.18 5.28 13.22
C GLU A 67 -1.55 6.45 14.15
N GLU A 68 -1.99 6.17 15.37
CA GLU A 68 -2.32 7.20 16.35
C GLU A 68 -1.10 8.07 16.71
N TRP A 69 0.08 7.47 16.78
CA TRP A 69 1.32 8.21 17.02
C TRP A 69 1.64 9.15 15.84
N SER A 70 1.50 8.67 14.62
CA SER A 70 1.71 9.48 13.41
C SER A 70 0.75 10.66 13.34
N GLN A 71 -0.52 10.47 13.72
CA GLN A 71 -1.49 11.56 13.82
C GLN A 71 -1.05 12.63 14.84
N ARG A 72 -0.44 12.23 15.95
CA ARG A 72 0.07 13.18 16.96
C ARG A 72 1.28 13.96 16.45
N ILE A 73 2.16 13.31 15.69
CA ILE A 73 3.29 13.98 15.05
C ILE A 73 2.77 15.07 14.10
N LEU A 74 1.84 14.72 13.20
CA LEU A 74 1.27 15.66 12.24
C LEU A 74 0.50 16.82 12.90
N ARG A 75 -0.19 16.57 14.02
CA ARG A 75 -0.84 17.65 14.80
C ARG A 75 0.16 18.61 15.39
N LYS A 76 1.20 18.06 16.03
CA LYS A 76 2.25 18.88 16.63
C LYS A 76 3.01 19.69 15.58
N ASP A 77 3.32 19.09 14.47
CA ASP A 77 3.96 19.73 13.34
C ASP A 77 3.15 20.97 12.87
N LYS A 78 1.83 20.82 12.71
CA LYS A 78 0.95 21.95 12.34
C LYS A 78 0.87 23.06 13.38
N GLU A 79 1.11 22.76 14.66
CA GLU A 79 1.22 23.78 15.73
C GLU A 79 2.55 24.53 15.64
N ASP A 80 3.61 23.87 15.20
CA ASP A 80 4.98 24.40 15.18
C ASP A 80 5.32 25.08 13.84
N SER A 81 4.67 24.66 12.72
CA SER A 81 4.97 25.11 11.35
C SER A 81 3.70 25.44 10.54
N THR A 82 3.84 26.38 9.60
CA THR A 82 2.81 26.74 8.62
C THR A 82 3.03 26.14 7.24
N PHE A 83 4.17 25.51 7.04
CA PHE A 83 4.56 24.80 5.80
C PHE A 83 4.91 23.35 6.14
N ASP A 84 5.05 22.51 5.15
CA ASP A 84 5.50 21.12 5.28
C ASP A 84 6.71 20.89 4.38
N SER A 85 7.76 20.29 4.94
CA SER A 85 9.03 20.02 4.26
C SER A 85 9.62 18.66 4.65
N LEU A 86 10.65 18.22 3.91
CA LEU A 86 11.27 16.91 4.12
C LEU A 86 12.26 16.85 5.29
N ASP A 87 12.57 17.98 5.91
CA ASP A 87 13.45 18.10 7.08
C ASP A 87 12.68 18.16 8.42
N GLU A 88 11.34 18.13 8.40
CA GLU A 88 10.49 18.09 9.58
C GLU A 88 10.40 16.69 10.21
N ASP A 89 10.04 16.64 11.50
CA ASP A 89 9.98 15.41 12.30
C ASP A 89 9.09 14.32 11.68
N TRP A 90 8.01 14.70 10.97
CA TRP A 90 7.11 13.76 10.33
C TRP A 90 7.75 13.03 9.14
N ALA A 91 8.68 13.66 8.43
CA ALA A 91 9.33 13.13 7.23
C ALA A 91 10.53 12.21 7.55
N ILE A 92 11.02 12.25 8.80
CA ILE A 92 12.19 11.47 9.23
C ILE A 92 11.85 9.96 9.19
N GLU A 93 12.64 9.20 8.46
CA GLU A 93 12.55 7.74 8.46
C GLU A 93 13.17 7.18 9.74
N LEU A 94 12.33 6.66 10.63
CA LEU A 94 12.78 6.06 11.87
C LEU A 94 13.22 4.60 11.64
N PRO A 95 14.29 4.14 12.31
CA PRO A 95 14.66 2.73 12.31
C PRO A 95 13.56 1.90 12.97
N PRO A 96 13.51 0.57 12.70
CA PRO A 96 12.53 -0.30 13.34
C PRO A 96 12.59 -0.19 14.87
N ILE A 97 11.47 0.11 15.50
CA ILE A 97 11.31 0.27 16.94
C ILE A 97 11.05 -1.12 17.56
N PRO A 98 11.87 -1.57 18.51
CA PRO A 98 11.65 -2.86 19.16
C PRO A 98 10.41 -2.81 20.06
N VAL A 99 9.60 -3.87 19.99
CA VAL A 99 8.40 -4.09 20.81
C VAL A 99 8.38 -5.53 21.31
N ASP A 100 7.46 -5.84 22.24
CA ASP A 100 7.31 -7.20 22.71
C ASP A 100 6.98 -8.17 21.57
N GLY A 101 7.87 -9.13 21.37
CA GLY A 101 7.75 -10.17 20.34
C GLY A 101 8.28 -9.79 18.96
N GLY A 102 8.81 -8.56 18.75
CA GLY A 102 9.32 -8.15 17.44
C GLY A 102 9.67 -6.69 17.27
N SER A 103 9.25 -6.11 16.14
CA SER A 103 9.51 -4.70 15.81
C SER A 103 8.38 -4.10 14.99
N ILE A 104 8.26 -2.77 15.08
CA ILE A 104 7.40 -1.96 14.23
C ILE A 104 8.23 -0.90 13.52
N GLN A 105 7.79 -0.51 12.33
CA GLN A 105 8.33 0.62 11.60
C GLN A 105 7.20 1.36 10.89
N GLY A 106 7.39 2.65 10.66
CA GLY A 106 6.43 3.50 9.97
C GLY A 106 7.15 4.57 9.17
N ARG A 107 6.52 4.97 8.05
CA ARG A 107 6.95 6.10 7.23
C ARG A 107 5.72 6.88 6.81
N LEU A 108 5.78 8.19 7.00
CA LEU A 108 4.85 9.14 6.41
C LEU A 108 5.40 9.62 5.07
N THR A 109 4.52 9.77 4.11
CA THR A 109 4.82 10.35 2.79
C THR A 109 3.77 11.41 2.50
N ASP A 110 4.20 12.57 2.06
CA ASP A 110 3.30 13.63 1.63
C ASP A 110 2.64 13.27 0.31
N LEU A 111 1.30 13.25 0.27
CA LEU A 111 0.54 13.00 -0.94
C LEU A 111 0.37 14.25 -1.83
N HIS A 112 0.83 15.41 -1.36
CA HIS A 112 0.99 16.61 -2.18
C HIS A 112 2.33 16.64 -2.94
N ALA A 113 3.24 15.69 -2.68
CA ALA A 113 4.52 15.55 -3.37
C ALA A 113 4.41 14.90 -4.76
N CYS A 114 3.28 14.27 -5.08
CA CYS A 114 3.03 13.51 -6.31
C CYS A 114 1.89 14.11 -7.15
N LEU A 115 1.83 13.76 -8.43
CA LEU A 115 0.69 14.10 -9.27
C LEU A 115 -0.46 13.12 -9.03
N ASN A 116 -1.59 13.61 -8.51
CA ASN A 116 -2.77 12.78 -8.34
C ASN A 116 -3.46 12.54 -9.69
N ILE A 117 -3.42 11.29 -10.15
CA ILE A 117 -4.00 10.89 -11.45
C ILE A 117 -5.50 11.19 -11.49
N ASN A 118 -6.19 11.04 -10.37
CA ASN A 118 -7.63 11.30 -10.28
C ASN A 118 -8.01 12.78 -10.49
N SER A 119 -7.03 13.70 -10.40
CA SER A 119 -7.25 15.11 -10.75
C SER A 119 -7.30 15.36 -12.25
N LEU A 120 -6.98 14.34 -13.07
CA LEU A 120 -7.05 14.47 -14.55
C LEU A 120 -8.48 14.66 -15.05
N VAL A 121 -9.47 14.06 -14.37
CA VAL A 121 -10.88 14.13 -14.79
C VAL A 121 -11.74 14.60 -13.63
N THR A 122 -12.53 15.64 -13.88
CA THR A 122 -13.56 16.13 -12.96
C THR A 122 -14.94 16.03 -13.62
N GLY A 123 -15.79 15.13 -13.12
CA GLY A 123 -16.96 14.69 -13.87
C GLY A 123 -16.53 13.96 -15.14
N ASN A 124 -16.89 14.47 -16.31
CA ASN A 124 -16.42 13.98 -17.62
C ASN A 124 -15.49 15.00 -18.31
N ALA A 125 -15.03 16.02 -17.60
CA ALA A 125 -14.15 17.04 -18.17
C ALA A 125 -12.70 16.79 -17.79
N VAL A 126 -11.82 16.76 -18.81
CA VAL A 126 -10.38 16.66 -18.63
C VAL A 126 -9.83 18.00 -18.13
N ASP A 127 -9.12 17.99 -16.99
CA ASP A 127 -8.40 19.16 -16.50
C ASP A 127 -7.13 19.38 -17.33
N ALA A 128 -7.08 20.52 -18.02
CA ALA A 128 -5.99 20.84 -18.94
C ALA A 128 -4.64 20.98 -18.22
N THR A 129 -4.60 21.55 -17.02
CA THR A 129 -3.38 21.75 -16.24
C THR A 129 -2.80 20.41 -15.80
N THR A 130 -3.63 19.54 -15.25
CA THR A 130 -3.20 18.19 -14.83
C THR A 130 -2.75 17.36 -16.02
N LYS A 131 -3.48 17.42 -17.15
CA LYS A 131 -3.09 16.76 -18.40
C LYS A 131 -1.71 17.22 -18.86
N ASP A 132 -1.49 18.53 -18.91
CA ASP A 132 -0.23 19.09 -19.35
C ASP A 132 0.93 18.72 -18.43
N ARG A 133 0.72 18.71 -17.11
CA ARG A 133 1.71 18.27 -16.11
C ARG A 133 2.04 16.79 -16.27
N LEU A 134 1.04 15.91 -16.38
CA LEU A 134 1.23 14.48 -16.64
C LEU A 134 1.95 14.22 -17.96
N SER A 135 1.55 14.90 -19.04
CA SER A 135 2.22 14.76 -20.34
C SER A 135 3.70 15.18 -20.28
N ARG A 136 4.00 16.27 -19.57
CA ARG A 136 5.40 16.71 -19.37
C ARG A 136 6.18 15.70 -18.51
N LEU A 137 5.59 15.19 -17.43
CA LEU A 137 6.21 14.18 -16.59
C LEU A 137 6.54 12.92 -17.42
N PHE A 138 5.57 12.38 -18.14
CA PHE A 138 5.75 11.17 -18.95
C PHE A 138 6.81 11.35 -20.04
N ASN A 139 6.81 12.49 -20.72
CA ASN A 139 7.82 12.79 -21.73
C ASN A 139 9.24 12.85 -21.14
N ARG A 140 9.41 13.42 -19.93
CA ARG A 140 10.70 13.49 -19.25
C ARG A 140 11.21 12.14 -18.77
N LEU A 141 10.31 11.30 -18.30
CA LEU A 141 10.61 9.92 -17.90
C LEU A 141 10.83 8.98 -19.09
N GLY A 142 10.68 9.48 -20.32
CA GLY A 142 10.90 8.69 -21.54
C GLY A 142 9.75 7.75 -21.88
N VAL A 143 8.57 7.95 -21.30
CA VAL A 143 7.36 7.20 -21.65
C VAL A 143 6.97 7.51 -23.09
N LYS A 144 6.72 6.47 -23.87
CA LYS A 144 6.40 6.60 -25.30
C LYS A 144 4.89 6.87 -25.49
N GLY A 145 4.60 7.93 -26.24
CA GLY A 145 3.22 8.30 -26.57
C GLY A 145 2.55 9.15 -25.47
N ASP A 146 1.40 9.72 -25.82
CA ASP A 146 0.57 10.46 -24.86
C ASP A 146 -0.43 9.49 -24.22
N LEU A 147 -0.13 9.01 -23.03
CA LEU A 147 -0.97 8.07 -22.29
C LEU A 147 -2.05 8.76 -21.46
N THR A 148 -2.06 10.10 -21.40
CA THR A 148 -3.06 10.85 -20.60
C THR A 148 -4.49 10.64 -21.10
N GLN A 149 -4.67 10.41 -22.41
CA GLN A 149 -5.98 10.13 -22.99
C GLN A 149 -6.53 8.78 -22.54
N ALA A 150 -5.69 7.74 -22.52
CA ALA A 150 -6.10 6.42 -22.03
C ALA A 150 -6.41 6.42 -20.52
N ILE A 151 -5.70 7.25 -19.75
CA ILE A 151 -6.01 7.43 -18.32
C ILE A 151 -7.34 8.19 -18.16
N ALA A 152 -7.60 9.21 -18.98
CA ALA A 152 -8.84 9.96 -18.92
C ALA A 152 -10.06 9.08 -19.25
N ASP A 153 -10.00 8.32 -20.35
CA ASP A 153 -11.04 7.36 -20.76
C ASP A 153 -11.27 6.26 -19.69
N TRP A 154 -10.23 5.90 -18.93
CA TRP A 154 -10.37 4.94 -17.84
C TRP A 154 -11.17 5.49 -16.65
N ILE A 155 -11.07 6.82 -16.42
CA ILE A 155 -11.65 7.48 -15.24
C ILE A 155 -13.05 8.03 -15.54
N ASP A 156 -13.29 8.61 -16.73
CA ASP A 156 -14.56 9.24 -17.04
C ASP A 156 -15.70 8.21 -17.14
N SER A 157 -16.93 8.69 -17.20
CA SER A 157 -18.09 7.81 -17.11
C SER A 157 -18.75 7.54 -18.46
N ASP A 158 -18.22 8.11 -19.54
CA ASP A 158 -18.77 7.85 -20.86
C ASP A 158 -18.07 6.65 -21.55
N LEU A 159 -18.30 6.40 -22.82
CA LEU A 159 -17.72 5.31 -23.59
C LEU A 159 -17.13 5.83 -24.91
N GLU A 160 -16.86 7.13 -24.97
CA GLU A 160 -16.34 7.79 -26.16
C GLU A 160 -14.82 7.81 -26.11
N THR A 161 -14.18 7.03 -26.98
CA THR A 161 -12.72 6.95 -27.02
C THR A 161 -12.08 8.30 -27.40
N SER A 162 -11.23 8.83 -26.56
CA SER A 162 -10.41 10.02 -26.82
C SER A 162 -9.37 9.76 -27.90
N ASN A 163 -9.40 10.53 -28.98
CA ASN A 163 -8.48 10.34 -30.10
C ASN A 163 -7.23 11.22 -29.96
N PRO A 164 -6.01 10.69 -30.40
CA PRO A 164 -5.80 9.41 -31.08
C PRO A 164 -5.41 8.25 -30.15
N ASN A 165 -5.14 8.47 -28.86
CA ASN A 165 -4.45 7.52 -27.98
C ASN A 165 -5.34 6.90 -26.88
N GLY A 166 -6.59 7.33 -26.75
CA GLY A 166 -7.52 6.83 -25.76
C GLY A 166 -7.86 5.35 -25.93
N ALA A 167 -8.54 4.78 -24.94
CA ALA A 167 -8.98 3.39 -24.95
C ALA A 167 -10.22 3.20 -24.07
N GLU A 168 -11.24 2.59 -24.66
CA GLU A 168 -12.50 2.24 -24.03
C GLU A 168 -12.79 0.74 -24.14
N ASP A 169 -13.98 0.31 -23.75
CA ASP A 169 -14.45 -1.09 -23.83
C ASP A 169 -14.08 -1.75 -25.17
N GLY A 170 -14.13 -0.98 -26.28
CA GLY A 170 -13.76 -1.48 -27.60
C GLY A 170 -12.31 -1.95 -27.73
N TYR A 171 -11.38 -1.38 -26.93
CA TYR A 171 -10.00 -1.82 -26.84
C TYR A 171 -9.87 -3.01 -25.87
N TYR A 172 -10.33 -2.85 -24.64
CA TYR A 172 -10.09 -3.80 -23.55
C TYR A 172 -10.81 -5.14 -23.74
N LEU A 173 -11.99 -5.17 -24.38
CA LEU A 173 -12.71 -6.40 -24.69
C LEU A 173 -12.04 -7.24 -25.80
N ASN A 174 -11.11 -6.65 -26.57
CA ASN A 174 -10.35 -7.37 -27.60
C ASN A 174 -8.98 -7.90 -27.13
N LEU A 175 -8.63 -7.71 -25.85
CA LEU A 175 -7.41 -8.26 -25.28
C LEU A 175 -7.50 -9.80 -25.12
N GLU A 176 -6.35 -10.46 -24.97
CA GLU A 176 -6.28 -11.92 -24.71
C GLU A 176 -7.07 -12.32 -23.46
N VAL A 177 -6.99 -11.50 -22.40
CA VAL A 177 -7.83 -11.60 -21.20
C VAL A 177 -8.74 -10.35 -21.20
N PRO A 178 -9.99 -10.48 -21.67
CA PRO A 178 -10.88 -9.35 -21.82
C PRO A 178 -11.37 -8.81 -20.48
N TYR A 179 -11.43 -7.49 -20.36
CA TYR A 179 -12.07 -6.75 -19.27
C TYR A 179 -12.69 -5.47 -19.81
N ARG A 180 -13.33 -4.68 -18.95
CA ARG A 180 -13.93 -3.38 -19.29
C ARG A 180 -13.17 -2.26 -18.66
N THR A 181 -13.29 -1.06 -19.19
CA THR A 181 -12.92 0.18 -18.52
C THR A 181 -13.58 0.27 -17.16
N ALA A 182 -12.88 0.86 -16.20
CA ALA A 182 -13.43 1.03 -14.85
C ALA A 182 -14.50 2.13 -14.80
N ASN A 183 -14.41 3.14 -15.65
CA ASN A 183 -15.27 4.34 -15.72
C ASN A 183 -15.46 4.96 -14.33
N THR A 184 -14.38 4.97 -13.56
CA THR A 184 -14.32 5.51 -12.20
C THR A 184 -12.89 5.86 -11.81
N ARG A 185 -12.76 6.68 -10.79
CA ARG A 185 -11.45 7.08 -10.23
C ARG A 185 -10.65 5.86 -9.77
N LEU A 186 -9.33 5.91 -9.95
CA LEU A 186 -8.41 4.88 -9.49
C LEU A 186 -8.34 4.88 -7.95
N HIS A 187 -8.29 3.71 -7.36
CA HIS A 187 -8.06 3.51 -5.93
C HIS A 187 -6.59 3.24 -5.59
N SER A 188 -5.78 2.92 -6.61
CA SER A 188 -4.36 2.63 -6.47
C SER A 188 -3.62 2.98 -7.77
N VAL A 189 -2.40 3.50 -7.64
CA VAL A 189 -1.51 3.71 -8.81
C VAL A 189 -1.28 2.39 -9.57
N SER A 190 -1.31 1.25 -8.88
CA SER A 190 -1.14 -0.07 -9.52
C SER A 190 -2.22 -0.42 -10.55
N GLU A 191 -3.39 0.25 -10.52
CA GLU A 191 -4.43 0.08 -11.53
C GLU A 191 -4.01 0.62 -12.91
N LEU A 192 -3.02 1.52 -12.98
CA LEU A 192 -2.43 1.93 -14.26
C LEU A 192 -2.01 0.75 -15.12
N ARG A 193 -1.56 -0.35 -14.51
CA ARG A 193 -1.15 -1.56 -15.24
C ARG A 193 -2.28 -2.22 -16.02
N LEU A 194 -3.52 -1.80 -15.80
CA LEU A 194 -4.70 -2.22 -16.57
C LEU A 194 -5.01 -1.24 -17.70
N ILE A 195 -4.33 -0.10 -17.76
CA ILE A 195 -4.59 0.96 -18.74
C ILE A 195 -3.66 0.79 -19.94
N LYS A 196 -4.19 0.98 -21.13
CA LYS A 196 -3.45 0.93 -22.39
C LYS A 196 -2.15 1.75 -22.32
N GLY A 197 -1.04 1.09 -22.62
CA GLY A 197 0.30 1.66 -22.64
C GLY A 197 1.08 1.50 -21.33
N PHE A 198 0.46 1.00 -20.26
CA PHE A 198 1.10 0.68 -18.98
C PHE A 198 1.16 -0.83 -18.70
N GLU A 199 0.81 -1.67 -19.65
CA GLU A 199 0.84 -3.12 -19.52
C GLU A 199 2.27 -3.65 -19.34
N GLU A 200 3.27 -2.96 -19.90
CA GLU A 200 4.67 -3.26 -19.72
C GLU A 200 5.15 -2.76 -18.37
N PHE A 201 5.79 -3.66 -17.61
CA PHE A 201 6.32 -3.33 -16.27
C PHE A 201 7.28 -2.14 -16.30
N GLU A 202 8.09 -2.01 -17.35
CA GLU A 202 9.05 -0.93 -17.52
C GLU A 202 8.37 0.45 -17.55
N THR A 203 7.24 0.59 -18.28
CA THR A 203 6.52 1.86 -18.35
C THR A 203 5.90 2.24 -17.00
N PHE A 204 5.33 1.28 -16.29
CA PHE A 204 4.75 1.48 -14.98
C PHE A 204 5.82 1.88 -13.95
N ASP A 205 6.94 1.16 -13.90
CA ASP A 205 8.05 1.39 -12.95
C ASP A 205 8.66 2.79 -13.08
N LEU A 206 8.69 3.34 -14.31
CA LEU A 206 9.17 4.70 -14.55
C LEU A 206 8.32 5.78 -13.88
N VAL A 207 7.01 5.57 -13.76
CA VAL A 207 6.07 6.63 -13.36
C VAL A 207 5.50 6.47 -11.95
N GLU A 208 5.47 5.24 -11.41
CA GLU A 208 4.74 4.92 -10.17
C GLU A 208 5.15 5.78 -8.97
N SER A 209 6.45 6.09 -8.85
CA SER A 209 7.00 6.86 -7.73
C SER A 209 6.65 8.35 -7.76
N HIS A 210 6.17 8.86 -8.88
CA HIS A 210 5.84 10.28 -9.08
C HIS A 210 4.32 10.53 -9.09
N LEU A 211 3.53 9.46 -9.04
CA LEU A 211 2.08 9.49 -9.15
C LEU A 211 1.43 9.04 -7.85
N CYS A 212 0.24 9.53 -7.62
CA CYS A 212 -0.65 9.02 -6.59
C CYS A 212 -2.08 8.88 -7.13
N ALA A 213 -2.84 8.00 -6.49
CA ALA A 213 -4.22 7.74 -6.84
C ALA A 213 -5.02 7.66 -5.54
N PHE A 214 -5.60 8.77 -5.13
CA PHE A 214 -6.52 8.79 -4.01
C PHE A 214 -7.71 9.69 -4.31
N ILE A 215 -8.82 9.35 -3.69
CA ILE A 215 -10.10 10.00 -3.95
C ILE A 215 -10.33 11.02 -2.86
N ILE A 216 -10.57 12.27 -3.25
CA ILE A 216 -10.95 13.37 -2.38
C ILE A 216 -12.30 13.94 -2.80
N ASP A 217 -13.07 14.33 -1.82
CA ASP A 217 -14.28 15.10 -2.02
C ASP A 217 -13.89 16.56 -2.28
N GLY A 218 -14.11 17.03 -3.53
CA GLY A 218 -13.78 18.40 -3.90
C GLY A 218 -12.69 18.56 -4.96
N GLY A 219 -12.06 17.48 -5.39
CA GLY A 219 -11.41 17.38 -6.71
C GLY A 219 -9.91 17.56 -6.73
N GLU A 220 -9.33 18.70 -6.49
CA GLU A 220 -7.93 18.97 -6.86
C GLU A 220 -7.04 19.14 -5.64
N ILE A 221 -5.82 18.58 -5.73
CA ILE A 221 -4.78 18.76 -4.71
C ILE A 221 -3.68 19.64 -5.27
N ALA A 222 -3.32 20.66 -4.51
CA ALA A 222 -2.16 21.49 -4.79
C ALA A 222 -0.87 20.69 -4.58
N ILE A 223 0.15 20.92 -5.41
CA ILE A 223 1.46 20.29 -5.28
C ILE A 223 2.27 21.05 -4.24
N ASN A 224 2.81 20.37 -3.24
CA ASN A 224 3.72 20.97 -2.27
C ASN A 224 5.12 21.07 -2.86
N VAL A 225 5.59 22.31 -3.07
CA VAL A 225 6.88 22.58 -3.69
C VAL A 225 8.08 22.20 -2.81
N ASN A 226 7.88 22.08 -1.50
CA ASN A 226 8.92 21.66 -0.57
C ASN A 226 9.15 20.16 -0.55
N THR A 227 8.17 19.36 -0.96
CA THR A 227 8.22 17.89 -0.85
C THR A 227 8.23 17.18 -2.21
N ALA A 228 7.76 17.85 -3.28
CA ALA A 228 7.67 17.30 -4.63
C ALA A 228 9.03 16.81 -5.15
N SER A 229 9.04 15.70 -5.91
CA SER A 229 10.26 15.20 -6.55
C SER A 229 10.76 16.16 -7.65
N ALA A 230 12.02 15.99 -8.07
CA ALA A 230 12.61 16.77 -9.16
C ALA A 230 11.76 16.69 -10.44
N GLU A 231 11.28 15.49 -10.77
CA GLU A 231 10.49 15.20 -11.97
C GLU A 231 9.11 15.87 -11.88
N VAL A 232 8.49 15.86 -10.70
CA VAL A 232 7.21 16.54 -10.46
C VAL A 232 7.38 18.05 -10.56
N LEU A 233 8.42 18.65 -9.92
CA LEU A 233 8.74 20.07 -10.05
C LEU A 233 8.98 20.45 -11.50
N GLN A 234 9.74 19.64 -12.23
CA GLN A 234 10.05 19.87 -13.63
C GLN A 234 8.80 19.80 -14.54
N SER A 235 7.76 19.06 -14.13
CA SER A 235 6.49 18.98 -14.87
C SER A 235 5.61 20.24 -14.75
N LEU A 236 5.88 21.12 -13.79
CA LEU A 236 5.06 22.33 -13.52
C LEU A 236 5.03 23.30 -14.71
N SER A 237 6.12 23.38 -15.46
CA SER A 237 6.19 24.24 -16.66
C SER A 237 7.04 23.62 -17.77
N ALA A 238 6.68 23.92 -19.02
CA ALA A 238 7.51 23.55 -20.17
C ALA A 238 8.86 24.30 -20.19
N GLU A 239 8.94 25.44 -19.53
CA GLU A 239 10.14 26.27 -19.41
C GLU A 239 11.03 25.88 -18.22
N MET A 240 10.56 24.94 -17.36
CA MET A 240 11.31 24.47 -16.19
C MET A 240 12.47 23.59 -16.64
N THR A 241 13.70 24.09 -16.50
CA THR A 241 14.92 23.36 -16.82
C THR A 241 15.40 22.52 -15.63
N GLU A 242 16.25 21.54 -15.89
CA GLU A 242 16.88 20.71 -14.85
C GLU A 242 17.68 21.60 -13.86
N SER A 243 18.48 22.54 -14.38
CA SER A 243 19.24 23.49 -13.53
C SER A 243 18.34 24.31 -12.61
N MET A 244 17.16 24.76 -13.07
CA MET A 244 16.23 25.49 -12.22
C MET A 244 15.66 24.61 -11.11
N VAL A 245 15.39 23.34 -11.42
CA VAL A 245 14.91 22.37 -10.41
C VAL A 245 15.99 22.08 -9.37
N ASP A 246 17.26 21.92 -9.82
CA ASP A 246 18.39 21.74 -8.90
C ASP A 246 18.53 22.94 -7.95
N GLU A 247 18.41 24.17 -8.47
CA GLU A 247 18.42 25.40 -7.65
C GLU A 247 17.25 25.44 -6.64
N ILE A 248 16.06 24.99 -7.04
CA ILE A 248 14.88 24.89 -6.14
C ILE A 248 15.17 23.88 -5.03
N ILE A 249 15.70 22.71 -5.39
CA ILE A 249 15.99 21.63 -4.42
C ILE A 249 17.09 22.06 -3.46
N GLU A 250 18.16 22.67 -3.95
CA GLU A 250 19.24 23.19 -3.12
C GLU A 250 18.70 24.24 -2.13
N ARG A 251 17.91 25.22 -2.63
CA ARG A 251 17.30 26.26 -1.81
C ARG A 251 16.39 25.70 -0.71
N ARG A 252 15.47 24.78 -1.06
CA ARG A 252 14.53 24.21 -0.08
C ARG A 252 15.21 23.30 0.95
N ASN A 253 16.34 22.67 0.59
CA ASN A 253 17.13 21.86 1.52
C ASN A 253 17.94 22.71 2.50
N GLU A 254 18.32 23.95 2.12
CA GLU A 254 18.94 24.91 3.02
C GLU A 254 17.90 25.58 3.92
N GLU A 255 16.82 26.00 3.34
CA GLU A 255 15.71 26.68 4.01
C GLU A 255 14.41 26.48 3.21
N PRO A 256 13.41 25.74 3.71
CA PRO A 256 12.15 25.51 3.01
C PRO A 256 11.41 26.81 2.67
N PHE A 257 10.59 26.79 1.62
CA PHE A 257 9.73 27.91 1.28
C PHE A 257 8.58 28.01 2.27
N THR A 258 8.46 29.15 2.94
CA THR A 258 7.44 29.35 3.96
C THR A 258 6.07 29.67 3.37
N ASP A 259 6.04 30.29 2.18
CA ASP A 259 4.82 30.59 1.45
C ASP A 259 5.04 30.56 -0.09
N LEU A 260 3.94 30.51 -0.83
CA LEU A 260 3.98 30.49 -2.30
C LEU A 260 4.55 31.76 -2.94
N LYS A 261 4.47 32.90 -2.26
CA LYS A 261 5.02 34.15 -2.77
C LYS A 261 6.54 34.11 -2.78
N GLU A 262 7.12 33.53 -1.74
CA GLU A 262 8.56 33.28 -1.68
C GLU A 262 9.00 32.37 -2.82
N PHE A 263 8.32 31.21 -2.99
CA PHE A 263 8.60 30.29 -4.10
C PHE A 263 8.47 30.94 -5.48
N THR A 264 7.37 31.64 -5.74
CA THR A 264 7.12 32.26 -7.05
C THR A 264 8.08 33.42 -7.36
N SER A 265 8.60 34.08 -6.33
CA SER A 265 9.59 35.16 -6.47
C SER A 265 11.00 34.60 -6.70
N PHE A 266 11.28 33.40 -6.18
CA PHE A 266 12.56 32.71 -6.37
C PHE A 266 12.79 32.46 -7.85
N ALA A 267 13.97 32.85 -8.36
CA ALA A 267 14.34 32.69 -9.78
C ALA A 267 13.25 33.16 -10.79
N LYS A 268 12.33 33.99 -10.35
CA LYS A 268 11.15 34.46 -11.13
C LYS A 268 10.23 33.32 -11.58
N LEU A 269 10.10 32.25 -10.83
CA LEU A 269 9.29 31.07 -11.14
C LEU A 269 7.82 31.43 -11.46
N GLY A 270 7.26 32.45 -10.82
CA GLY A 270 5.91 32.92 -11.11
C GLY A 270 5.71 33.51 -12.52
N THR A 271 6.80 33.72 -13.30
CA THR A 271 6.67 34.14 -14.71
C THR A 271 6.53 32.97 -15.67
N ILE A 272 7.01 31.78 -15.27
CA ILE A 272 7.03 30.55 -16.10
C ILE A 272 5.97 29.53 -15.68
N ILE A 273 5.56 29.54 -14.40
CA ILE A 273 4.49 28.69 -13.88
C ILE A 273 3.20 29.51 -13.88
N LYS A 274 2.23 29.09 -14.69
CA LYS A 274 0.97 29.81 -14.87
C LYS A 274 -0.08 29.48 -13.81
N ASP A 275 -0.09 28.25 -13.34
CA ASP A 275 -1.12 27.68 -12.46
C ASP A 275 -0.61 27.61 -11.02
N THR A 276 -0.17 28.76 -10.49
CA THR A 276 0.41 28.83 -9.15
C THR A 276 -0.61 28.58 -8.03
N GLU A 277 -1.92 28.75 -8.32
CA GLU A 277 -3.01 28.40 -7.42
C GLU A 277 -3.13 26.88 -7.15
N LYS A 278 -2.53 26.05 -8.03
CA LYS A 278 -2.43 24.60 -7.88
C LYS A 278 -1.13 24.16 -7.20
N LEU A 279 -0.47 25.07 -6.51
CA LEU A 279 0.74 24.83 -5.72
C LEU A 279 0.49 25.17 -4.25
N SER A 280 1.27 24.55 -3.37
CA SER A 280 1.26 24.79 -1.94
C SER A 280 2.66 24.71 -1.38
N THR A 281 2.85 25.26 -0.18
CA THR A 281 3.99 24.98 0.70
C THR A 281 3.59 24.13 1.90
N SER A 282 2.29 23.77 2.01
CA SER A 282 1.76 22.91 3.07
C SER A 282 0.91 21.79 2.51
N SER A 283 0.69 20.73 3.31
CA SER A 283 0.03 19.51 2.91
C SER A 283 -1.07 19.12 3.89
N GLU A 284 -2.16 18.58 3.35
CA GLU A 284 -3.31 18.12 4.11
C GLU A 284 -3.40 16.58 4.14
N TYR A 285 -2.83 15.91 3.13
CA TYR A 285 -2.97 14.45 2.96
C TYR A 285 -1.61 13.78 3.06
N PHE A 286 -1.53 12.80 3.95
CA PHE A 286 -0.33 12.02 4.19
C PHE A 286 -0.63 10.54 4.09
N LEU A 287 0.26 9.80 3.41
CA LEU A 287 0.23 8.35 3.37
C LEU A 287 1.13 7.81 4.48
N LEU A 288 0.54 7.10 5.42
CA LEU A 288 1.27 6.35 6.42
C LEU A 288 1.38 4.88 5.98
N ARG A 289 2.60 4.41 5.77
CA ARG A 289 2.90 2.99 5.64
C ARG A 289 3.48 2.48 6.96
N THR A 290 2.79 1.54 7.60
CA THR A 290 3.27 0.88 8.82
C THR A 290 3.49 -0.60 8.59
N GLN A 291 4.49 -1.16 9.26
CA GLN A 291 4.78 -2.59 9.24
C GLN A 291 5.06 -3.07 10.66
N ALA A 292 4.47 -4.20 11.06
CA ALA A 292 4.73 -4.88 12.31
C ALA A 292 5.16 -6.32 12.05
N ILE A 293 6.31 -6.70 12.61
CA ILE A 293 6.85 -8.07 12.56
C ILE A 293 6.84 -8.61 13.98
N ILE A 294 5.92 -9.54 14.27
CA ILE A 294 5.76 -10.16 15.58
C ILE A 294 5.91 -11.68 15.45
N GLY A 295 6.97 -12.23 16.01
CA GLY A 295 7.31 -13.63 15.81
C GLY A 295 7.44 -13.97 14.32
N GLN A 296 6.48 -14.76 13.79
CA GLN A 296 6.40 -15.10 12.36
C GLN A 296 5.35 -14.28 11.59
N ALA A 297 4.56 -13.48 12.28
CA ALA A 297 3.58 -12.61 11.66
C ALA A 297 4.28 -11.36 11.11
N ASN A 298 4.04 -11.07 9.83
CA ASN A 298 4.44 -9.84 9.16
C ASN A 298 3.19 -9.18 8.60
N LYS A 299 2.87 -7.98 9.09
CA LYS A 299 1.67 -7.26 8.71
C LYS A 299 2.03 -5.85 8.28
N VAL A 300 1.47 -5.41 7.15
CA VAL A 300 1.63 -4.06 6.62
C VAL A 300 0.25 -3.42 6.54
N MET A 301 0.18 -2.14 6.87
CA MET A 301 -1.01 -1.32 6.75
C MET A 301 -0.64 0.02 6.12
N TYR A 302 -1.48 0.46 5.21
CA TYR A 302 -1.44 1.78 4.62
C TYR A 302 -2.65 2.57 5.12
N SER A 303 -2.42 3.78 5.59
CA SER A 303 -3.49 4.68 6.06
C SER A 303 -3.31 6.04 5.42
N ILE A 304 -4.37 6.59 4.82
CA ILE A 304 -4.37 7.98 4.38
C ILE A 304 -4.88 8.82 5.54
N ILE A 305 -4.05 9.74 5.99
CA ILE A 305 -4.34 10.69 7.06
C ILE A 305 -4.65 12.03 6.42
N TYR A 306 -5.82 12.57 6.70
CA TYR A 306 -6.19 13.94 6.40
C TYR A 306 -5.91 14.81 7.62
N ARG A 307 -5.22 15.92 7.44
CA ARG A 307 -4.94 16.94 8.45
C ARG A 307 -5.67 18.22 8.08
N GLU A 308 -6.58 18.64 8.92
CA GLU A 308 -7.31 19.88 8.76
C GLU A 308 -6.40 21.10 8.98
N GLU A 309 -6.83 22.26 8.51
CA GLU A 309 -6.13 23.53 8.75
C GLU A 309 -5.96 23.83 10.25
N SER A 310 -6.90 23.38 11.07
CA SER A 310 -6.85 23.44 12.55
C SER A 310 -5.76 22.55 13.18
N GLY A 311 -5.14 21.67 12.41
CA GLY A 311 -4.22 20.62 12.88
C GLY A 311 -4.91 19.33 13.31
N GLU A 312 -6.25 19.27 13.38
CA GLU A 312 -6.95 18.01 13.64
C GLU A 312 -6.73 17.00 12.51
N THR A 313 -6.59 15.73 12.90
CA THR A 313 -6.27 14.67 11.95
C THR A 313 -7.36 13.60 11.92
N LYS A 314 -7.66 13.06 10.72
CA LYS A 314 -8.65 12.00 10.49
C LYS A 314 -8.06 10.95 9.56
N ILE A 315 -8.37 9.68 9.84
CA ILE A 315 -8.07 8.59 8.91
C ILE A 315 -9.21 8.48 7.89
N ILE A 316 -8.91 8.72 6.64
CA ILE A 316 -9.90 8.64 5.56
C ILE A 316 -9.90 7.30 4.83
N SER A 317 -8.80 6.56 4.87
CA SER A 317 -8.70 5.23 4.26
C SER A 317 -7.69 4.36 5.01
N ARG A 318 -7.97 3.05 5.07
CA ARG A 318 -7.04 2.01 5.52
C ARG A 318 -7.08 0.82 4.59
N THR A 319 -5.91 0.31 4.23
CA THR A 319 -5.78 -0.94 3.48
C THR A 319 -4.59 -1.76 3.99
N GLN A 320 -4.68 -3.07 3.87
CA GLN A 320 -3.60 -4.01 4.19
C GLN A 320 -2.94 -4.57 2.92
N ARG A 321 -3.26 -3.98 1.78
CA ARG A 321 -2.69 -4.31 0.47
C ARG A 321 -1.99 -3.08 -0.10
N THR A 322 -1.74 -3.04 -1.38
CA THR A 322 -1.20 -1.85 -2.07
C THR A 322 -2.17 -0.68 -2.01
N LEU A 323 -1.66 0.52 -2.02
CA LEU A 323 -2.34 1.77 -2.35
C LEU A 323 -1.98 2.16 -3.77
#